data_35b370aea2994535138380d50bd73e47
#
_entry.id   35b370aea2994535138380d50bd73e47
#
_cell.length_a   1.000
_cell.length_b   1.000
_cell.length_c   1.000
_cell.angle_alpha   90.00
_cell.angle_beta   90.00
_cell.angle_gamma   90.00
#
_symmetry.space_group_name_H-M   'P 1'
#
loop_
_entity.id
_entity.type
_entity.pdbx_description
1 polymer ?
#
loop_
_entity_poly.entity_id
_entity_poly.type
_entity_poly.pdbx_seq_one_letter_code
_entity_poly.pdbx_strand_id
1 'polypeptide(L)' 'MFIPKTAQDYIDRATACEQLADAAIAHETRETMLYLAGRWRALADEEEAKQRPKRPEPQHPSE' A
#
# COMPACT_ATOMS: atom_id res chain seq x y z
N MET A 1 -1.21 -5.03 -19.50
CA MET A 1 -0.51 -4.27 -18.47
C MET A 1 -1.38 -4.15 -17.23
N PHE A 2 -0.80 -4.40 -16.08
CA PHE A 2 -1.56 -4.37 -14.83
C PHE A 2 -1.67 -2.94 -14.35
N ILE A 3 -2.88 -2.51 -14.05
CA ILE A 3 -3.08 -1.19 -13.52
C ILE A 3 -3.85 -1.32 -12.23
N PRO A 4 -3.26 -0.95 -11.09
CA PRO A 4 -3.97 -1.09 -9.82
C PRO A 4 -5.15 -0.15 -9.77
N LYS A 5 -6.28 -0.65 -9.31
CA LYS A 5 -7.47 0.16 -9.21
C LYS A 5 -8.09 0.11 -7.83
N THR A 6 -7.85 -0.93 -7.08
CA THR A 6 -8.48 -1.06 -5.77
C THR A 6 -7.41 -1.19 -4.72
N ALA A 7 -7.82 -1.04 -3.46
CA ALA A 7 -6.89 -1.22 -2.36
C ALA A 7 -6.28 -2.60 -2.39
N GLN A 8 -7.06 -3.62 -2.74
CA GLN A 8 -6.54 -4.97 -2.78
C GLN A 8 -5.48 -5.10 -3.87
N ASP A 9 -5.65 -4.42 -5.00
CA ASP A 9 -4.66 -4.44 -6.05
C ASP A 9 -3.33 -3.88 -5.55
N TYR A 10 -3.40 -2.80 -4.79
CA TYR A 10 -2.18 -2.20 -4.24
C TYR A 10 -1.54 -3.14 -3.22
N ILE A 11 -2.35 -3.79 -2.40
CA ILE A 11 -1.81 -4.73 -1.42
C ILE A 11 -1.15 -5.90 -2.12
N ASP A 12 -1.75 -6.39 -3.21
CA ASP A 12 -1.16 -7.48 -3.96
C ASP A 12 0.20 -7.08 -4.52
N ARG A 13 0.31 -5.83 -4.98
CA ARG A 13 1.60 -5.37 -5.47
C ARG A 13 2.62 -5.27 -4.33
N ALA A 14 2.17 -4.81 -3.17
CA ALA A 14 3.07 -4.73 -2.02
C ALA A 14 3.58 -6.11 -1.65
N THR A 15 2.68 -7.09 -1.64
CA THR A 15 3.07 -8.45 -1.32
C THR A 15 4.06 -8.99 -2.34
N ALA A 16 3.84 -8.69 -3.62
CA ALA A 16 4.77 -9.14 -4.64
C ALA A 16 6.15 -8.51 -4.43
N CYS A 17 6.19 -7.24 -4.05
CA CYS A 17 7.46 -6.59 -3.80
C CYS A 17 8.16 -7.21 -2.60
N GLU A 18 7.39 -7.58 -1.56
CA GLU A 18 7.98 -8.20 -0.40
C GLU A 18 8.55 -9.57 -0.74
N GLN A 19 7.86 -10.30 -1.58
CA GLN A 19 8.36 -11.61 -1.99
C GLN A 19 9.63 -11.48 -2.81
N LEU A 20 9.69 -10.46 -3.65
CA LEU A 20 10.91 -10.21 -4.41
C LEU A 20 12.05 -9.81 -3.49
N ALA A 21 11.73 -9.05 -2.44
CA ALA A 21 12.75 -8.66 -1.48
C ALA A 21 13.33 -9.88 -0.79
N ASP A 22 12.44 -10.81 -0.42
CA ASP A 22 12.91 -12.03 0.25
C ASP A 22 13.81 -12.85 -0.67
N ALA A 23 13.53 -12.85 -1.95
CA ALA A 23 14.31 -13.63 -2.89
C ALA A 23 15.57 -12.90 -3.35
N ALA A 24 15.67 -11.62 -3.05
CA ALA A 24 16.78 -10.84 -3.55
C ALA A 24 18.08 -11.19 -2.82
N ILE A 25 19.13 -11.33 -3.57
CA ILE A 25 20.41 -11.60 -2.97
C ILE A 25 21.11 -10.30 -2.68
N ALA A 26 21.00 -9.34 -3.56
CA ALA A 26 21.68 -8.06 -3.37
C ALA A 26 20.93 -7.23 -2.34
N HIS A 27 21.67 -6.66 -1.43
CA HIS A 27 21.09 -5.86 -0.36
C HIS A 27 20.34 -4.65 -0.91
N GLU A 28 20.89 -4.01 -1.93
CA GLU A 28 20.24 -2.84 -2.50
C GLU A 28 18.92 -3.19 -3.14
N THR A 29 18.87 -4.33 -3.81
CA THR A 29 17.62 -4.76 -4.42
C THR A 29 16.57 -5.02 -3.36
N ARG A 30 16.99 -5.65 -2.25
CA ARG A 30 16.06 -5.93 -1.18
C ARG A 30 15.49 -4.63 -0.61
N GLU A 31 16.34 -3.65 -0.39
CA GLU A 31 15.88 -2.39 0.16
C GLU A 31 14.94 -1.67 -0.79
N THR A 32 15.25 -1.72 -2.08
CA THR A 32 14.38 -1.10 -3.05
C THR A 32 13.02 -1.74 -3.07
N MET A 33 12.99 -3.07 -3.01
CA MET A 33 11.70 -3.77 -3.04
C MET A 33 10.89 -3.49 -1.78
N LEU A 34 11.55 -3.37 -0.64
CA LEU A 34 10.85 -3.06 0.60
C LEU A 34 10.32 -1.63 0.58
N TYR A 35 11.07 -0.73 0.02
CA TYR A 35 10.64 0.65 -0.12
C TYR A 35 9.38 0.71 -1.00
N LEU A 36 9.41 -0.01 -2.13
CA LEU A 36 8.25 -0.01 -3.02
C LEU A 36 7.05 -0.66 -2.35
N ALA A 37 7.27 -1.71 -1.57
CA ALA A 37 6.16 -2.34 -0.87
C ALA A 37 5.50 -1.35 0.07
N GLY A 38 6.30 -0.55 0.76
CA GLY A 38 5.76 0.47 1.65
C GLY A 38 4.94 1.49 0.91
N ARG A 39 5.42 1.90 -0.28
CA ARG A 39 4.68 2.85 -1.09
C ARG A 39 3.36 2.27 -1.56
N TRP A 40 3.37 0.99 -1.97
CA TRP A 40 2.13 0.36 -2.40
C TRP A 40 1.13 0.25 -1.27
N ARG A 41 1.61 -0.02 -0.05
CA ARG A 41 0.71 -0.10 1.08
C ARG A 41 0.12 1.26 1.42
N ALA A 42 0.90 2.33 1.28
CA ALA A 42 0.38 3.66 1.51
C ALA A 42 -0.71 4.00 0.50
N LEU A 43 -0.51 3.60 -0.76
CA LEU A 43 -1.53 3.83 -1.77
C LEU A 43 -2.79 3.01 -1.47
N ALA A 44 -2.62 1.81 -0.93
CA ALA A 44 -3.76 0.99 -0.57
C ALA A 44 -4.58 1.67 0.51
N ASP A 45 -3.90 2.25 1.49
CA ASP A 45 -4.58 2.94 2.57
C ASP A 45 -5.35 4.13 2.04
N GLU A 46 -4.76 4.86 1.12
CA GLU A 46 -5.44 6.00 0.53
C GLU A 46 -6.66 5.57 -0.26
N GLU A 47 -6.51 4.47 -1.00
CA GLU A 47 -7.61 4.01 -1.81
C GLU A 47 -8.75 3.51 -0.94
N GLU A 48 -8.42 2.83 0.15
CA GLU A 48 -9.44 2.39 1.07
C GLU A 48 -10.17 3.57 1.68
N ALA A 49 -9.47 4.60 2.02
CA ALA A 49 -10.09 5.78 2.61
C ALA A 49 -11.04 6.43 1.62
N LYS A 50 -10.69 6.42 0.35
CA LYS A 50 -11.55 7.01 -0.64
C LYS A 50 -12.81 6.21 -0.85
N GLN A 51 -12.70 4.89 -0.75
CA GLN A 51 -13.85 4.05 -1.01
C GLN A 51 -14.73 3.83 0.19
N ARG A 52 -14.25 4.20 1.39
CA ARG A 52 -15.01 4.02 2.58
C ARG A 52 -16.20 4.95 2.55
N PRO A 53 -17.37 4.49 2.90
CA PRO A 53 -18.53 5.35 2.90
C PRO A 53 -18.29 6.50 3.83
N LYS A 54 -18.67 7.70 3.41
CA LYS A 54 -18.49 8.78 4.23
C LYS A 54 -19.45 8.74 5.30
N ARG A 55 -19.14 8.63 6.51
CA ARG A 55 -20.08 8.68 7.57
C ARG A 55 -19.78 9.85 8.35
N PRO A 56 -20.73 10.39 9.01
CA PRO A 56 -20.56 11.53 9.83
C PRO A 56 -19.62 11.20 10.88
N GLU A 57 -18.49 11.72 10.88
CA GLU A 57 -17.61 11.48 11.86
C GLU A 57 -17.89 12.20 12.99
N PRO A 58 -17.77 11.72 14.09
CA PRO A 58 -17.93 12.46 15.30
C PRO A 58 -16.86 13.42 15.19
N GLN A 59 -17.19 14.57 15.07
CA GLN A 59 -16.26 15.52 15.03
C GLN A 59 -15.48 15.50 16.19
N HIS A 60 -14.31 15.66 16.12
CA HIS A 60 -13.52 15.79 17.21
C HIS A 60 -13.86 16.99 17.81
N PRO A 61 -14.11 17.02 18.95
CA PRO A 61 -14.35 18.18 19.70
C PRO A 61 -13.13 18.85 19.64
N SER A 62 -12.92 19.46 19.08
CA SER A 62 -11.83 20.07 19.11
C SER A 62 -11.77 20.78 20.13
N GLU A 63 -12.05 20.71 20.55
CA GLU A 63 -12.23 21.27 21.23
C GLU A 63 -12.10 21.33 21.68
#